data_d28e084807d2c1ec2e5d6381b1459e0c
#
_entry.id   d28e084807d2c1ec2e5d6381b1459e0c
#
_cell.length_a   1.000
_cell.length_b   1.000
_cell.length_c   1.000
_cell.angle_alpha   90.00
_cell.angle_beta   90.00
_cell.angle_gamma   90.00
#
_symmetry.space_group_name_H-M   'P 1'
#
loop_
_entity.id
_entity.type
_entity.pdbx_description
1 polymer ?
#
loop_
_entity_poly.entity_id
_entity_poly.type
_entity_poly.pdbx_seq_one_letter_code
_entity_poly.pdbx_strand_id
1 'polypeptide(L)'
;MMGHVWVDAKLSNPTTGLEAKVRALVDTGATFTVIPWETHEKLDFKIVGKKRVETAKGSTELDESFAVIEIGKKRGATPILISKDLKDVLIGVLSLEALGLIVDPTTGELKETRILLLQVIK
;
A
#
# COMPACT_ATOMS: atom_id res chain seq x y z
N MET A 1 -21.60 2.67 -2.62
CA MET A 1 -20.26 2.91 -2.17
C MET A 1 -19.26 2.05 -2.92
N MET A 2 -18.21 2.64 -3.31
CA MET A 2 -17.24 1.91 -4.09
C MET A 2 -15.84 2.20 -3.56
N GLY A 3 -14.88 1.40 -3.99
CA GLY A 3 -13.50 1.58 -3.63
C GLY A 3 -13.08 0.97 -2.30
N HIS A 4 -13.99 0.27 -1.62
CA HIS A 4 -13.68 -0.34 -0.32
C HIS A 4 -13.73 -1.85 -0.42
N VAL A 5 -12.55 -2.45 -0.45
CA VAL A 5 -12.39 -3.91 -0.48
C VAL A 5 -11.43 -4.27 0.64
N TRP A 6 -11.85 -5.18 1.51
CA TRP A 6 -10.97 -5.67 2.57
C TRP A 6 -10.25 -6.92 2.08
N VAL A 7 -8.96 -6.97 2.31
CA VAL A 7 -8.15 -8.11 1.90
C VAL A 7 -7.20 -8.51 3.01
N ASP A 8 -6.80 -9.77 2.98
CA ASP A 8 -5.72 -10.24 3.82
C ASP A 8 -4.41 -9.97 3.09
N ALA A 9 -3.47 -9.36 3.77
CA ALA A 9 -2.18 -9.02 3.19
C ALA A 9 -1.07 -9.36 4.17
N LYS A 10 0.12 -9.56 3.64
CA LYS A 10 1.30 -9.72 4.45
C LYS A 10 2.24 -8.58 4.14
N LEU A 11 2.69 -7.89 5.18
CA LEU A 11 3.66 -6.82 5.08
C LEU A 11 4.99 -7.32 5.58
N SER A 12 6.05 -6.99 4.88
CA SER A 12 7.41 -7.38 5.30
C SER A 12 8.34 -6.19 5.22
N ASN A 13 9.28 -6.15 6.13
CA ASN A 13 10.37 -5.20 6.08
C ASN A 13 11.47 -5.81 5.20
N PRO A 14 11.77 -5.21 4.05
CA PRO A 14 12.73 -5.81 3.13
C PRO A 14 14.16 -5.86 3.68
N THR A 15 14.47 -5.06 4.70
CA THR A 15 15.80 -5.03 5.30
C THR A 15 15.98 -6.12 6.35
N THR A 16 14.99 -6.30 7.21
CA THR A 16 15.11 -7.21 8.35
C THR A 16 14.41 -8.55 8.15
N GLY A 17 13.47 -8.61 7.23
CA GLY A 17 12.66 -9.79 7.04
C GLY A 17 11.51 -9.95 8.03
N LEU A 18 11.35 -9.01 8.95
CA LEU A 18 10.20 -9.04 9.85
C LEU A 18 8.92 -8.91 9.04
N GLU A 19 7.91 -9.70 9.41
CA GLU A 19 6.67 -9.69 8.65
C GLU A 19 5.46 -9.82 9.56
N ALA A 20 4.31 -9.36 9.07
CA ALA A 20 3.05 -9.46 9.80
C ALA A 20 1.91 -9.63 8.81
N LYS A 21 0.94 -10.44 9.19
CA LYS A 21 -0.31 -10.56 8.44
C LYS A 21 -1.27 -9.50 8.95
N VAL A 22 -1.91 -8.81 8.02
CA VAL A 22 -2.83 -7.72 8.35
C VAL A 22 -4.09 -7.84 7.53
N ARG A 23 -5.16 -7.29 8.06
CA ARG A 23 -6.38 -7.07 7.31
C ARG A 23 -6.31 -5.65 6.78
N ALA A 24 -6.33 -5.48 5.48
CA ALA A 24 -6.11 -4.19 4.86
C ALA A 24 -7.31 -3.74 4.06
N LEU A 25 -7.53 -2.44 4.05
CA LEU A 25 -8.55 -1.83 3.24
C LEU A 25 -7.92 -1.31 1.96
N VAL A 26 -8.43 -1.76 0.83
CA VAL A 26 -7.99 -1.23 -0.46
C VAL A 26 -8.73 0.07 -0.73
N ASP A 27 -7.97 1.14 -0.92
CA ASP A 27 -8.52 2.47 -1.14
C ASP A 27 -7.99 3.02 -2.45
N THR A 28 -8.81 2.98 -3.49
CA THR A 28 -8.43 3.46 -4.82
C THR A 28 -8.32 4.98 -4.88
N GLY A 29 -8.79 5.67 -3.85
CA GLY A 29 -8.60 7.12 -3.73
C GLY A 29 -7.25 7.52 -3.15
N ALA A 30 -6.49 6.55 -2.64
CA ALA A 30 -5.17 6.82 -2.06
C ALA A 30 -4.08 6.45 -3.05
N THR A 31 -3.11 7.35 -3.23
CA THR A 31 -1.97 7.08 -4.09
C THR A 31 -1.02 6.08 -3.42
N PHE A 32 -0.67 6.36 -2.18
CA PHE A 32 0.28 5.53 -1.43
C PHE A 32 -0.45 4.61 -0.48
N THR A 33 0.15 3.46 -0.22
CA THR A 33 -0.23 2.63 0.91
C THR A 33 0.20 3.34 2.18
N VAL A 34 -0.69 3.35 3.17
CA VAL A 34 -0.43 3.99 4.45
C VAL A 34 -0.62 2.95 5.55
N ILE A 35 0.35 2.86 6.44
CA ILE A 35 0.29 1.91 7.54
C ILE A 35 0.18 2.64 8.88
N PRO A 36 -0.49 2.03 9.86
CA PRO A 36 -0.56 2.59 11.20
C PRO A 36 0.79 2.57 11.90
N TRP A 37 0.98 3.49 12.82
CA TRP A 37 2.20 3.55 13.61
C TRP A 37 2.49 2.23 14.31
N GLU A 38 1.45 1.56 14.83
CA GLU A 38 1.63 0.27 15.51
C GLU A 38 2.25 -0.79 14.61
N THR A 39 1.81 -0.83 13.36
CA THR A 39 2.37 -1.76 12.38
C THR A 39 3.83 -1.44 12.13
N HIS A 40 4.14 -0.15 12.00
CA HIS A 40 5.52 0.28 11.84
C HIS A 40 6.39 -0.17 13.02
N GLU A 41 5.89 -0.02 14.24
CA GLU A 41 6.66 -0.42 15.43
C GLU A 41 6.97 -1.91 15.42
N LYS A 42 6.02 -2.73 14.99
CA LYS A 42 6.21 -4.18 14.93
C LYS A 42 7.21 -4.58 13.87
N LEU A 43 7.24 -3.88 12.76
CA LEU A 43 8.06 -4.27 11.62
C LEU A 43 9.33 -3.45 11.48
N ASP A 44 9.46 -2.40 12.28
CA ASP A 44 10.67 -1.58 12.38
C ASP A 44 11.15 -1.06 11.03
N PHE A 45 10.26 -0.49 10.25
CA PHE A 45 10.62 0.06 8.96
C PHE A 45 11.60 1.22 9.11
N LYS A 46 12.55 1.29 8.19
CA LYS A 46 13.51 2.38 8.17
C LYS A 46 12.89 3.59 7.50
N ILE A 47 12.82 4.70 8.22
CA ILE A 47 12.31 5.95 7.67
C ILE A 47 13.34 6.50 6.70
N VAL A 48 12.94 6.73 5.46
CA VAL A 48 13.83 7.22 4.42
C VAL A 48 13.53 8.66 4.00
N GLY A 49 12.43 9.21 4.48
CA GLY A 49 12.07 10.59 4.14
C GLY A 49 10.69 10.92 4.64
N LYS A 50 10.12 11.97 4.07
CA LYS A 50 8.79 12.43 4.40
C LYS A 50 8.06 12.82 3.13
N LYS A 51 6.75 12.70 3.14
CA LYS A 51 5.89 13.16 2.05
C LYS A 51 4.80 14.04 2.61
N ARG A 52 4.53 15.13 1.93
CA ARG A 52 3.36 15.94 2.23
C ARG A 52 2.16 15.35 1.54
N VAL A 53 1.11 15.11 2.28
CA VAL A 53 -0.12 14.53 1.75
C VAL A 53 -1.30 15.45 2.05
N GLU A 54 -2.28 15.40 1.16
CA GLU A 54 -3.54 16.12 1.33
C GLU A 54 -4.57 15.18 1.90
N THR A 55 -5.21 15.60 2.95
CA THR A 55 -6.28 14.82 3.58
C THR A 55 -7.53 15.69 3.68
N ALA A 56 -8.64 15.08 4.09
CA ALA A 56 -9.87 15.83 4.31
C ALA A 56 -9.71 16.93 5.36
N LYS A 57 -8.71 16.79 6.23
CA LYS A 57 -8.44 17.77 7.30
C LYS A 57 -7.36 18.77 6.95
N GLY A 58 -6.84 18.70 5.71
CA GLY A 58 -5.77 19.58 5.27
C GLY A 58 -4.50 18.81 4.97
N SER A 59 -3.39 19.55 4.82
CA SER A 59 -2.10 18.95 4.52
C SER A 59 -1.41 18.47 5.78
N THR A 60 -0.68 17.38 5.67
CA THR A 60 0.17 16.89 6.74
C THR A 60 1.39 16.21 6.13
N GLU A 61 2.42 16.00 6.93
CA GLU A 61 3.60 15.26 6.50
C GLU A 61 3.61 13.90 7.17
N LEU A 62 3.88 12.86 6.38
CA LEU A 62 3.99 11.51 6.89
C LEU A 62 5.38 10.95 6.59
N ASP A 63 5.86 10.10 7.48
CA ASP A 63 7.14 9.42 7.27
C ASP A 63 7.00 8.42 6.13
N GLU A 64 8.04 8.31 5.34
CA GLU A 64 8.09 7.41 4.18
C GLU A 64 9.07 6.28 4.42
N SER A 65 8.70 5.09 4.00
CA SER A 65 9.57 3.93 4.00
C SER A 65 9.20 3.03 2.83
N PHE A 66 9.71 1.82 2.83
CA PHE A 66 9.41 0.81 1.81
C PHE A 66 9.04 -0.49 2.49
N ALA A 67 8.12 -1.21 1.88
CA ALA A 67 7.67 -2.50 2.37
C ALA A 67 7.50 -3.45 1.21
N VAL A 68 7.54 -4.75 1.49
CA VAL A 68 7.08 -5.75 0.55
C VAL A 68 5.65 -6.10 0.96
N ILE A 69 4.75 -6.05 0.01
CA ILE A 69 3.34 -6.38 0.24
C ILE A 69 3.01 -7.62 -0.55
N GLU A 70 2.32 -8.52 0.11
CA GLU A 70 1.87 -9.75 -0.53
C GLU A 70 0.37 -9.89 -0.35
N ILE A 71 -0.35 -10.09 -1.46
CA ILE A 71 -1.79 -10.32 -1.46
C ILE A 71 -2.03 -11.53 -2.34
N GLY A 72 -2.49 -12.63 -1.74
CA GLY A 72 -2.62 -13.90 -2.46
C GLY A 72 -1.25 -14.36 -2.94
N LYS A 73 -1.13 -14.57 -4.25
CA LYS A 73 0.13 -14.99 -4.86
C LYS A 73 0.93 -13.81 -5.39
N LYS A 74 0.42 -12.60 -5.28
CA LYS A 74 1.07 -11.41 -5.80
C LYS A 74 1.92 -10.76 -4.72
N ARG A 75 3.09 -10.34 -5.10
CA ARG A 75 4.06 -9.77 -4.17
C ARG A 75 4.85 -8.65 -4.86
N GLY A 76 5.09 -7.58 -4.14
CA GLY A 76 5.88 -6.50 -4.71
C GLY A 76 6.41 -5.56 -3.65
N ALA A 77 7.50 -4.89 -3.97
CA ALA A 77 8.08 -3.84 -3.14
C ALA A 77 7.42 -2.52 -3.50
N THR A 78 7.09 -1.74 -2.50
CA THR A 78 6.30 -0.54 -2.71
C THR A 78 6.64 0.51 -1.66
N PRO A 79 6.59 1.80 -2.01
CA PRO A 79 6.70 2.83 -0.99
C PRO A 79 5.49 2.82 -0.08
N ILE A 80 5.71 3.12 1.19
CA ILE A 80 4.64 3.23 2.17
C ILE A 80 4.80 4.53 2.94
N LEU A 81 3.68 5.02 3.46
CA LEU A 81 3.67 6.13 4.40
C LEU A 81 3.18 5.62 5.74
N ILE A 82 3.61 6.27 6.80
CA ILE A 82 3.30 5.86 8.17
C ILE A 82 2.50 6.96 8.83
N SER A 83 1.34 6.60 9.37
CA SER A 83 0.45 7.57 10.00
C SER A 83 0.11 7.17 11.43
N LYS A 84 0.12 8.15 12.32
CA LYS A 84 -0.31 7.95 13.71
C LYS A 84 -1.82 8.00 13.86
N ASP A 85 -2.52 8.41 12.81
CA ASP A 85 -3.97 8.62 12.87
C ASP A 85 -4.79 7.46 12.32
N LEU A 86 -4.14 6.47 11.72
CA LEU A 86 -4.82 5.34 11.14
C LEU A 86 -4.82 4.15 12.08
N LYS A 87 -5.89 3.36 12.01
CA LYS A 87 -6.00 2.10 12.73
C LYS A 87 -5.76 0.91 11.83
N ASP A 88 -6.07 1.07 10.54
CA ASP A 88 -5.99 -0.03 9.58
C ASP A 88 -4.99 0.31 8.49
N VAL A 89 -4.43 -0.74 7.89
CA VAL A 89 -3.58 -0.59 6.72
C VAL A 89 -4.47 -0.21 5.53
N LEU A 90 -4.07 0.85 4.82
CA LEU A 90 -4.73 1.25 3.58
C LEU A 90 -3.82 0.92 2.42
N ILE A 91 -4.32 0.12 1.48
CA ILE A 91 -3.56 -0.22 0.27
C ILE A 91 -3.91 0.79 -0.80
N GLY A 92 -2.91 1.53 -1.26
CA GLY A 92 -3.10 2.56 -2.28
C GLY A 92 -2.80 2.06 -3.68
N VAL A 93 -3.04 2.94 -4.65
CA VAL A 93 -2.96 2.61 -6.07
C VAL A 93 -1.56 2.17 -6.49
N LEU A 94 -0.52 2.84 -6.01
CA LEU A 94 0.85 2.47 -6.38
C LEU A 94 1.18 1.04 -6.00
N SER A 95 0.70 0.60 -4.83
CA SER A 95 0.94 -0.77 -4.40
C SER A 95 0.17 -1.76 -5.26
N LEU A 96 -1.08 -1.44 -5.61
CA LEU A 96 -1.85 -2.31 -6.50
C LEU A 96 -1.15 -2.45 -7.84
N GLU A 97 -0.67 -1.35 -8.40
CA GLU A 97 0.06 -1.38 -9.66
C GLU A 97 1.33 -2.22 -9.55
N ALA A 98 2.05 -2.07 -8.45
CA ALA A 98 3.27 -2.84 -8.23
C ALA A 98 2.99 -4.34 -8.15
N LEU A 99 1.81 -4.72 -7.66
CA LEU A 99 1.43 -6.12 -7.56
C LEU A 99 0.72 -6.64 -8.80
N GLY A 100 0.38 -5.78 -9.74
CA GLY A 100 -0.40 -6.19 -10.91
C GLY A 100 -1.84 -6.48 -10.57
N LEU A 101 -2.43 -5.69 -9.68
CA LEU A 101 -3.81 -5.85 -9.24
C LEU A 101 -4.61 -4.59 -9.52
N ILE A 102 -5.90 -4.77 -9.80
CA ILE A 102 -6.85 -3.68 -9.90
C ILE A 102 -8.12 -4.05 -9.15
N VAL A 103 -8.90 -3.05 -8.81
CA VAL A 103 -10.26 -3.26 -8.31
C VAL A 103 -11.19 -3.28 -9.51
N ASP A 104 -11.93 -4.38 -9.67
CA ASP A 104 -12.93 -4.48 -10.73
C ASP A 104 -14.10 -3.59 -10.36
N PRO A 105 -14.39 -2.54 -11.14
CA PRO A 105 -15.48 -1.63 -10.78
C PRO A 105 -16.85 -2.27 -10.85
N THR A 106 -16.98 -3.38 -11.58
CA THR A 106 -18.25 -4.07 -11.70
C THR A 106 -18.58 -4.88 -10.46
N THR A 107 -17.59 -5.57 -9.90
CA THR A 107 -17.81 -6.47 -8.77
C THR A 107 -17.27 -5.93 -7.46
N GLY A 108 -16.39 -4.93 -7.51
CA GLY A 108 -15.72 -4.42 -6.33
C GLY A 108 -14.62 -5.32 -5.81
N GLU A 109 -14.25 -6.35 -6.55
CA GLU A 109 -13.24 -7.30 -6.12
C GLU A 109 -11.89 -7.01 -6.77
N LEU A 110 -10.83 -7.45 -6.10
CA LEU A 110 -9.50 -7.39 -6.69
C LEU A 110 -9.37 -8.46 -7.76
N LYS A 111 -8.70 -8.11 -8.85
CA LYS A 111 -8.35 -9.09 -9.85
C LYS A 111 -7.00 -8.74 -10.45
N GLU A 112 -6.42 -9.74 -11.11
CA GLU A 112 -5.12 -9.56 -11.73
C GLU A 112 -5.23 -8.72 -12.98
N THR A 113 -4.22 -7.91 -13.21
CA THR A 113 -4.09 -7.18 -14.44
C THR A 113 -2.67 -7.35 -14.93
N ARG A 114 -2.47 -7.02 -16.19
CA ARG A 114 -1.12 -7.11 -16.75
C ARG A 114 -0.29 -5.95 -16.28
N ILE A 115 0.96 -6.25 -15.96
CA ILE A 115 1.95 -5.20 -15.77
C ILE A 115 2.53 -4.93 -17.14
N LEU A 116 2.28 -3.75 -17.66
CA LEU A 116 2.71 -3.40 -18.99
C LEU A 116 3.95 -2.54 -18.96
N LEU A 117 4.87 -2.86 -19.82
CA LEU A 117 6.03 -2.03 -20.05
C LEU A 117 5.94 -1.55 -21.48
N LEU A 118 5.44 -0.34 -21.65
CA LEU A 118 5.31 0.26 -22.97
C LEU A 118 6.58 1.00 -23.28
N GLN A 119 7.25 0.57 -24.33
CA GLN A 119 8.50 1.17 -24.72
C GLN A 119 8.40 1.64 -26.15
N VAL A 120 8.72 2.91 -26.33
CA VAL A 120 8.80 3.48 -27.68
C VAL A 120 10.26 3.43 -28.07
N ILE A 121 10.54 2.69 -29.12
CA ILE A 121 11.90 2.52 -29.61
C ILE A 121 12.03 3.27 -30.93
N LYS A 122 13.03 4.10 -30.99
CA LYS A 122 13.30 4.88 -32.18
C LYS A 122 14.58 4.43 -32.84
#